data_070eaaf56634ac1279f17914d4620f46
#
_entry.id   070eaaf56634ac1279f17914d4620f46
#
_cell.length_a   1.000
_cell.length_b   1.000
_cell.length_c   1.000
_cell.angle_alpha   90.00
_cell.angle_beta   90.00
_cell.angle_gamma   90.00
#
_symmetry.space_group_name_H-M   'P 1'
#
loop_
_entity.id
_entity.type
_entity.pdbx_description
1 polymer ?
#
loop_
_entity_poly.entity_id
_entity_poly.type
_entity_poly.pdbx_seq_one_letter_code
_entity_poly.pdbx_strand_id
1 'polypeptide(L)'
;MLVKLLTEAIELMIQGCRVLGTLCLPKEDRKAVFTILHGLPTTSEPAERKSYLDLASLFTERGLAAALLNLRGTGGSEGYFGFSNWAVDAEACIRYLCSRLEGYKQYLIGFSAGGVVAIYMAANNPIVKGVVSCSAPYTPLSTDTAKTLLDKALSAGVIRGDGRPDFVDRVISESLYYAPSRWIRSVASKPIIIAHGRLDELVSVKEAYRLFEAAAEPKKMLLFDAGHRLR
;
A
#
# COMPACT_ATOMS: atom_id res chain seq x y z
N MET A 1 -19.60 9.49 20.73
CA MET A 1 -20.59 8.89 19.80
C MET A 1 -19.79 8.35 18.61
N LEU A 2 -19.69 7.03 18.44
CA LEU A 2 -19.04 6.44 17.27
C LEU A 2 -19.87 6.80 16.03
N VAL A 3 -19.31 7.62 15.16
CA VAL A 3 -19.93 7.92 13.87
C VAL A 3 -19.99 6.61 13.08
N LYS A 4 -21.18 6.14 12.75
CA LYS A 4 -21.36 4.93 11.93
C LYS A 4 -20.72 5.19 10.56
N LEU A 5 -19.62 4.50 10.30
CA LEU A 5 -18.89 4.56 9.04
C LEU A 5 -19.79 4.03 7.91
N LEU A 6 -20.01 4.82 6.86
CA LEU A 6 -20.70 4.35 5.67
C LEU A 6 -19.73 3.53 4.83
N THR A 7 -19.96 2.23 4.72
CA THR A 7 -19.08 1.32 4.02
C THR A 7 -19.80 0.56 2.91
N GLU A 8 -19.11 0.36 1.80
CA GLU A 8 -19.53 -0.49 0.68
C GLU A 8 -18.46 -1.56 0.44
N ALA A 9 -18.88 -2.78 0.13
CA ALA A 9 -17.94 -3.84 -0.27
C ALA A 9 -17.37 -3.53 -1.66
N ILE A 10 -16.08 -3.74 -1.83
CA ILE A 10 -15.42 -3.78 -3.13
C ILE A 10 -15.18 -5.24 -3.48
N GLU A 11 -15.63 -5.67 -4.64
CA GLU A 11 -15.35 -6.98 -5.21
C GLU A 11 -14.97 -6.81 -6.67
N LEU A 12 -13.74 -7.15 -7.02
CA LEU A 12 -13.18 -6.98 -8.37
C LEU A 12 -12.70 -8.34 -8.89
N MET A 13 -13.07 -8.66 -10.13
CA MET A 13 -12.48 -9.78 -10.86
C MET A 13 -11.26 -9.30 -11.64
N ILE A 14 -10.06 -9.69 -11.22
CA ILE A 14 -8.79 -9.24 -11.78
C ILE A 14 -8.00 -10.45 -12.26
N GLN A 15 -7.84 -10.59 -13.57
CA GLN A 15 -7.12 -11.72 -14.17
C GLN A 15 -7.61 -13.10 -13.66
N GLY A 16 -8.93 -13.27 -13.50
CA GLY A 16 -9.54 -14.50 -13.01
C GLY A 16 -9.48 -14.70 -11.49
N CYS A 17 -8.95 -13.75 -10.73
CA CYS A 17 -8.92 -13.79 -9.26
C CYS A 17 -9.90 -12.78 -8.68
N ARG A 18 -10.64 -13.17 -7.66
CA ARG A 18 -11.52 -12.30 -6.89
C ARG A 18 -10.70 -11.52 -5.84
N VAL A 19 -10.70 -10.20 -5.96
CA VAL A 19 -10.02 -9.28 -5.05
C VAL A 19 -11.06 -8.50 -4.27
N LEU A 20 -10.93 -8.51 -2.94
CA LEU A 20 -11.90 -7.95 -2.01
C LEU A 20 -11.37 -6.67 -1.37
N GLY A 21 -12.29 -5.79 -1.00
CA GLY A 21 -11.96 -4.55 -0.32
C GLY A 21 -13.17 -3.91 0.34
N THR A 22 -12.96 -2.71 0.85
CA THR A 22 -13.99 -1.90 1.49
C THR A 22 -13.82 -0.45 1.08
N LEU A 23 -14.86 0.16 0.55
CA LEU A 23 -14.96 1.60 0.30
C LEU A 23 -15.64 2.26 1.50
N CYS A 24 -14.99 3.23 2.09
CA CYS A 24 -15.50 4.06 3.18
C CYS A 24 -15.82 5.45 2.64
N LEU A 25 -17.05 5.90 2.80
CA LEU A 25 -17.54 7.15 2.25
C LEU A 25 -17.75 8.19 3.36
N PRO A 26 -17.36 9.45 3.13
CA PRO A 26 -17.62 10.54 4.06
C PRO A 26 -19.09 11.02 3.98
N LYS A 27 -19.58 11.64 5.05
CA LYS A 27 -20.88 12.35 5.02
C LYS A 27 -20.78 13.67 4.24
N GLU A 28 -19.71 14.42 4.48
CA GLU A 28 -19.36 15.63 3.73
C GLU A 28 -18.23 15.26 2.76
N ASP A 29 -18.36 15.69 1.52
CA ASP A 29 -17.57 15.16 0.44
C ASP A 29 -16.63 16.21 -0.18
N ARG A 30 -15.31 15.98 -0.10
CA ARG A 30 -14.24 16.82 -0.67
C ARG A 30 -13.76 16.35 -2.05
N LYS A 31 -14.46 15.40 -2.67
CA LYS A 31 -14.11 14.86 -3.99
C LYS A 31 -12.68 14.32 -4.08
N ALA A 32 -12.24 13.63 -3.04
CA ALA A 32 -10.95 12.97 -3.00
C ALA A 32 -11.07 11.59 -2.34
N VAL A 33 -10.36 10.60 -2.90
CA VAL A 33 -10.31 9.23 -2.37
C VAL A 33 -8.86 8.78 -2.22
N PHE A 34 -8.58 8.12 -1.09
CA PHE A 34 -7.30 7.49 -0.80
C PHE A 34 -7.44 5.98 -0.90
N THR A 35 -6.72 5.36 -1.85
CA THR A 35 -6.57 3.90 -1.87
C THR A 35 -5.46 3.50 -0.91
N ILE A 36 -5.79 2.69 0.09
CA ILE A 36 -4.89 2.22 1.13
C ILE A 36 -4.34 0.84 0.72
N LEU A 37 -3.04 0.77 0.49
CA LEU A 37 -2.29 -0.43 0.15
C LEU A 37 -1.53 -0.89 1.40
N HIS A 38 -1.96 -2.01 1.97
CA HIS A 38 -1.35 -2.57 3.17
C HIS A 38 0.06 -3.12 2.91
N GLY A 39 0.86 -3.25 3.97
CA GLY A 39 2.16 -3.92 3.94
C GLY A 39 2.02 -5.45 3.85
N LEU A 40 3.17 -6.14 3.76
CA LEU A 40 3.19 -7.59 3.87
C LEU A 40 2.65 -7.99 5.26
N PRO A 41 1.57 -8.78 5.34
CA PRO A 41 1.07 -9.24 6.63
C PRO A 41 2.09 -10.17 7.28
N THR A 42 2.34 -9.99 8.57
CA THR A 42 3.27 -10.84 9.34
C THR A 42 2.59 -11.65 10.43
N THR A 43 1.30 -11.36 10.67
CA THR A 43 0.46 -12.06 11.64
C THR A 43 -0.95 -12.24 11.08
N SER A 44 -1.64 -13.29 11.51
CA SER A 44 -3.05 -13.55 11.18
C SER A 44 -4.02 -12.75 12.06
N GLU A 45 -3.52 -11.86 12.94
CA GLU A 45 -4.37 -11.16 13.90
C GLU A 45 -5.29 -10.11 13.24
N PRO A 46 -6.56 -10.05 13.68
CA PRO A 46 -7.54 -9.06 13.19
C PRO A 46 -7.14 -7.60 13.42
N ALA A 47 -6.18 -7.34 14.31
CA ALA A 47 -5.72 -6.01 14.69
C ALA A 47 -5.20 -5.17 13.50
N GLU A 48 -4.60 -5.80 12.50
CA GLU A 48 -4.11 -5.08 11.31
C GLU A 48 -5.27 -4.57 10.46
N ARG A 49 -6.29 -5.38 10.29
CA ARG A 49 -7.50 -5.00 9.54
C ARG A 49 -8.24 -3.87 10.25
N LYS A 50 -8.32 -3.92 11.59
CA LYS A 50 -8.93 -2.85 12.40
C LYS A 50 -8.18 -1.54 12.23
N SER A 51 -6.85 -1.53 12.28
CA SER A 51 -6.04 -0.30 12.15
C SER A 51 -6.24 0.42 10.83
N TYR A 52 -6.36 -0.31 9.72
CA TYR A 52 -6.63 0.33 8.42
C TYR A 52 -8.06 0.84 8.31
N LEU A 53 -9.03 0.18 8.95
CA LEU A 53 -10.39 0.70 9.06
C LEU A 53 -10.44 1.95 9.95
N ASP A 54 -9.70 1.97 11.07
CA ASP A 54 -9.58 3.14 11.93
C ASP A 54 -8.97 4.32 11.14
N LEU A 55 -7.92 4.05 10.34
CA LEU A 55 -7.36 5.07 9.45
C LEU A 55 -8.38 5.56 8.41
N ALA A 56 -9.14 4.67 7.78
CA ALA A 56 -10.20 5.04 6.85
C ALA A 56 -11.28 5.89 7.51
N SER A 57 -11.63 5.60 8.78
CA SER A 57 -12.55 6.42 9.57
C SER A 57 -12.03 7.85 9.73
N LEU A 58 -10.75 8.02 10.06
CA LEU A 58 -10.12 9.34 10.17
C LEU A 58 -10.15 10.14 8.86
N PHE A 59 -10.04 9.48 7.71
CA PHE A 59 -10.22 10.13 6.41
C PHE A 59 -11.66 10.57 6.21
N THR A 60 -12.64 9.69 6.48
CA THR A 60 -14.06 9.99 6.26
C THR A 60 -14.58 11.10 7.18
N GLU A 61 -14.09 11.18 8.41
CA GLU A 61 -14.36 12.28 9.35
C GLU A 61 -13.88 13.65 8.81
N ARG A 62 -12.91 13.63 7.90
CA ARG A 62 -12.35 14.82 7.24
C ARG A 62 -12.91 15.07 5.83
N GLY A 63 -13.97 14.38 5.47
CA GLY A 63 -14.61 14.52 4.17
C GLY A 63 -13.86 13.87 3.01
N LEU A 64 -12.99 12.89 3.29
CA LEU A 64 -12.22 12.17 2.29
C LEU A 64 -12.70 10.72 2.21
N ALA A 65 -12.95 10.19 1.02
CA ALA A 65 -13.22 8.77 0.86
C ALA A 65 -11.93 7.94 1.04
N ALA A 66 -12.08 6.70 1.50
CA ALA A 66 -10.96 5.77 1.62
C ALA A 66 -11.36 4.38 1.10
N ALA A 67 -10.53 3.79 0.26
CA ALA A 67 -10.68 2.42 -0.22
C ALA A 67 -9.57 1.55 0.36
N LEU A 68 -9.96 0.52 1.12
CA LEU A 68 -9.06 -0.52 1.59
C LEU A 68 -9.14 -1.71 0.66
N LEU A 69 -8.01 -2.18 0.17
CA LEU A 69 -7.94 -3.36 -0.67
C LEU A 69 -7.18 -4.47 0.05
N ASN A 70 -7.76 -5.67 0.14
CA ASN A 70 -7.01 -6.88 0.44
C ASN A 70 -6.32 -7.30 -0.85
N LEU A 71 -5.04 -6.96 -0.98
CA LEU A 71 -4.28 -7.26 -2.18
C LEU A 71 -4.16 -8.77 -2.39
N ARG A 72 -4.05 -9.20 -3.65
CA ARG A 72 -4.02 -10.60 -4.08
C ARG A 72 -3.05 -11.44 -3.24
N GLY A 73 -3.47 -12.66 -2.88
CA GLY A 73 -2.68 -13.54 -2.02
C GLY A 73 -2.75 -13.20 -0.53
N THR A 74 -3.58 -12.23 -0.10
CA THR A 74 -3.77 -11.87 1.32
C THR A 74 -5.23 -11.82 1.71
N GLY A 75 -5.53 -11.95 2.99
CA GLY A 75 -6.89 -11.88 3.50
C GLY A 75 -7.84 -12.82 2.77
N GLY A 76 -9.03 -12.34 2.42
CA GLY A 76 -10.04 -13.07 1.64
C GLY A 76 -9.87 -13.00 0.12
N SER A 77 -8.92 -12.20 -0.41
CA SER A 77 -8.67 -12.09 -1.85
C SER A 77 -7.97 -13.32 -2.39
N GLU A 78 -8.35 -13.77 -3.59
CA GLU A 78 -7.77 -14.95 -4.25
C GLU A 78 -6.36 -14.67 -4.81
N GLY A 79 -5.78 -15.67 -5.50
CA GLY A 79 -4.46 -15.58 -6.13
C GLY A 79 -3.30 -15.63 -5.13
N TYR A 80 -2.16 -15.11 -5.51
CA TYR A 80 -0.91 -15.18 -4.76
C TYR A 80 -0.22 -13.82 -4.68
N PHE A 81 0.64 -13.67 -3.67
CA PHE A 81 1.44 -12.48 -3.45
C PHE A 81 2.44 -12.27 -4.59
N GLY A 82 2.69 -11.00 -4.93
CA GLY A 82 3.74 -10.54 -5.85
C GLY A 82 3.58 -9.05 -6.06
N PHE A 83 4.68 -8.33 -6.24
CA PHE A 83 4.63 -6.88 -6.47
C PHE A 83 3.92 -6.54 -7.78
N SER A 84 4.09 -7.36 -8.81
CA SER A 84 3.38 -7.24 -10.09
C SER A 84 1.86 -7.42 -9.91
N ASN A 85 1.45 -8.44 -9.17
CA ASN A 85 0.05 -8.69 -8.86
C ASN A 85 -0.57 -7.53 -8.08
N TRP A 86 0.13 -7.03 -7.06
CA TRP A 86 -0.34 -5.92 -6.24
C TRP A 86 -0.42 -4.60 -7.02
N ALA A 87 0.48 -4.37 -7.98
CA ALA A 87 0.40 -3.20 -8.87
C ALA A 87 -0.83 -3.27 -9.78
N VAL A 88 -1.13 -4.45 -10.33
CA VAL A 88 -2.34 -4.69 -11.15
C VAL A 88 -3.61 -4.53 -10.32
N ASP A 89 -3.63 -5.01 -9.08
CA ASP A 89 -4.76 -4.84 -8.16
C ASP A 89 -5.00 -3.37 -7.83
N ALA A 90 -3.93 -2.62 -7.53
CA ALA A 90 -4.01 -1.19 -7.27
C ALA A 90 -4.54 -0.42 -8.48
N GLU A 91 -4.08 -0.76 -9.69
CA GLU A 91 -4.57 -0.13 -10.92
C GLU A 91 -6.05 -0.43 -11.16
N ALA A 92 -6.48 -1.67 -10.99
CA ALA A 92 -7.89 -2.07 -11.13
C ALA A 92 -8.79 -1.35 -10.12
N CYS A 93 -8.33 -1.21 -8.86
CA CYS A 93 -9.03 -0.46 -7.83
C CYS A 93 -9.16 1.04 -8.21
N ILE A 94 -8.08 1.68 -8.68
CA ILE A 94 -8.11 3.07 -9.13
C ILE A 94 -9.14 3.25 -10.25
N ARG A 95 -9.16 2.37 -11.25
CA ARG A 95 -10.13 2.41 -12.37
C ARG A 95 -11.57 2.24 -11.86
N TYR A 96 -11.80 1.28 -10.98
CA TYR A 96 -13.10 1.09 -10.33
C TYR A 96 -13.54 2.35 -9.59
N LEU A 97 -12.67 2.97 -8.80
CA LEU A 97 -12.99 4.18 -8.06
C LEU A 97 -13.25 5.38 -8.98
N CYS A 98 -12.57 5.48 -10.13
CA CYS A 98 -12.87 6.52 -11.13
C CYS A 98 -14.29 6.40 -11.68
N SER A 99 -14.78 5.18 -11.92
CA SER A 99 -16.15 4.96 -12.41
C SER A 99 -17.18 5.09 -11.27
N ARG A 100 -16.85 4.64 -10.04
CA ARG A 100 -17.77 4.66 -8.89
C ARG A 100 -17.91 6.05 -8.26
N LEU A 101 -16.81 6.83 -8.27
CA LEU A 101 -16.69 8.15 -7.65
C LEU A 101 -16.27 9.17 -8.72
N GLU A 102 -17.18 9.50 -9.62
CA GLU A 102 -16.90 10.42 -10.72
C GLU A 102 -16.44 11.80 -10.22
N GLY A 103 -15.35 12.30 -10.81
CA GLY A 103 -14.75 13.60 -10.45
C GLY A 103 -13.87 13.59 -9.19
N TYR A 104 -13.69 12.45 -8.51
CA TYR A 104 -12.79 12.37 -7.36
C TYR A 104 -11.32 12.32 -7.76
N LYS A 105 -10.49 13.10 -7.07
CA LYS A 105 -9.03 13.00 -7.17
C LYS A 105 -8.55 11.74 -6.47
N GLN A 106 -7.72 10.97 -7.18
CA GLN A 106 -7.20 9.69 -6.70
C GLN A 106 -5.85 9.88 -6.04
N TYR A 107 -5.71 9.42 -4.79
CA TYR A 107 -4.48 9.42 -4.02
C TYR A 107 -4.16 8.01 -3.52
N LEU A 108 -2.89 7.74 -3.26
CA LEU A 108 -2.46 6.47 -2.68
C LEU A 108 -1.84 6.70 -1.30
N ILE A 109 -2.07 5.78 -0.40
CA ILE A 109 -1.30 5.62 0.82
C ILE A 109 -0.85 4.17 0.92
N GLY A 110 0.45 3.93 0.97
CA GLY A 110 1.00 2.58 1.02
C GLY A 110 1.91 2.38 2.22
N PHE A 111 1.83 1.21 2.84
CA PHE A 111 2.59 0.83 4.00
C PHE A 111 3.61 -0.26 3.64
N SER A 112 4.91 -0.07 3.97
CA SER A 112 5.97 -1.06 3.75
C SER A 112 5.95 -1.55 2.28
N ALA A 113 5.72 -2.84 2.01
CA ALA A 113 5.57 -3.38 0.65
C ALA A 113 4.46 -2.69 -0.16
N GLY A 114 3.33 -2.31 0.48
CA GLY A 114 2.29 -1.48 -0.15
C GLY A 114 2.79 -0.08 -0.50
N GLY A 115 3.74 0.48 0.26
CA GLY A 115 4.42 1.73 -0.06
C GLY A 115 5.31 1.65 -1.28
N VAL A 116 5.96 0.50 -1.49
CA VAL A 116 6.72 0.20 -2.72
C VAL A 116 5.79 0.26 -3.94
N VAL A 117 4.64 -0.43 -3.87
CA VAL A 117 3.63 -0.43 -4.94
C VAL A 117 3.04 0.97 -5.14
N ALA A 118 2.75 1.70 -4.05
CA ALA A 118 2.18 3.05 -4.13
C ALA A 118 3.10 4.03 -4.87
N ILE A 119 4.42 4.00 -4.61
CA ILE A 119 5.42 4.82 -5.32
C ILE A 119 5.47 4.44 -6.80
N TYR A 120 5.53 3.14 -7.12
CA TYR A 120 5.49 2.66 -8.50
C TYR A 120 4.24 3.15 -9.23
N MET A 121 3.06 2.99 -8.63
CA MET A 121 1.79 3.45 -9.21
C MET A 121 1.76 4.97 -9.38
N ALA A 122 2.23 5.74 -8.40
CA ALA A 122 2.29 7.20 -8.52
C ALA A 122 3.21 7.65 -9.66
N ALA A 123 4.31 6.95 -9.90
CA ALA A 123 5.24 7.25 -11.00
C ALA A 123 4.65 6.90 -12.38
N ASN A 124 3.84 5.84 -12.49
CA ASN A 124 3.44 5.26 -13.78
C ASN A 124 1.96 5.46 -14.14
N ASN A 125 1.13 5.92 -13.20
CA ASN A 125 -0.30 6.11 -13.45
C ASN A 125 -0.68 7.60 -13.37
N PRO A 126 -1.09 8.25 -14.49
CA PRO A 126 -1.40 9.69 -14.53
C PRO A 126 -2.68 10.07 -13.75
N ILE A 127 -3.54 9.08 -13.43
CA ILE A 127 -4.76 9.29 -12.65
C ILE A 127 -4.41 9.62 -11.19
N VAL A 128 -3.35 9.01 -10.65
CA VAL A 128 -2.88 9.27 -9.28
C VAL A 128 -2.36 10.69 -9.15
N LYS A 129 -2.89 11.44 -8.18
CA LYS A 129 -2.59 12.87 -7.97
C LYS A 129 -1.59 13.12 -6.82
N GLY A 130 -1.24 12.11 -6.06
CA GLY A 130 -0.25 12.19 -5.01
C GLY A 130 -0.17 10.88 -4.22
N VAL A 131 0.88 10.74 -3.41
CA VAL A 131 1.16 9.51 -2.67
C VAL A 131 1.68 9.80 -1.27
N VAL A 132 1.26 8.97 -0.30
CA VAL A 132 1.85 8.86 1.03
C VAL A 132 2.53 7.50 1.11
N SER A 133 3.83 7.50 1.35
CA SER A 133 4.64 6.29 1.53
C SER A 133 5.01 6.15 3.00
N CYS A 134 4.52 5.09 3.65
CA CYS A 134 4.71 4.82 5.07
C CYS A 134 5.67 3.63 5.25
N SER A 135 6.79 3.85 5.95
CA SER A 135 7.77 2.80 6.30
C SER A 135 8.24 1.95 5.10
N ALA A 136 8.26 2.52 3.90
CA ALA A 136 8.74 1.83 2.71
C ALA A 136 10.27 1.89 2.60
N PRO A 137 10.94 0.83 2.12
CA PRO A 137 12.37 0.86 1.84
C PRO A 137 12.64 1.68 0.55
N TYR A 138 13.79 2.33 0.47
CA TYR A 138 14.30 2.95 -0.77
C TYR A 138 14.86 1.90 -1.73
N THR A 139 15.64 0.95 -1.19
CA THR A 139 16.16 -0.21 -1.91
C THR A 139 15.48 -1.48 -1.43
N PRO A 140 15.44 -2.55 -2.22
CA PRO A 140 14.97 -3.84 -1.74
C PRO A 140 15.68 -4.27 -0.46
N LEU A 141 14.99 -4.99 0.40
CA LEU A 141 15.63 -5.64 1.54
C LEU A 141 16.70 -6.61 1.06
N SER A 142 17.69 -6.91 1.91
CA SER A 142 18.66 -7.96 1.57
C SER A 142 17.92 -9.28 1.25
N THR A 143 18.51 -10.09 0.37
CA THR A 143 17.92 -11.38 -0.04
C THR A 143 17.56 -12.24 1.17
N ASP A 144 18.47 -12.33 2.16
CA ASP A 144 18.23 -13.14 3.37
C ASP A 144 17.08 -12.61 4.22
N THR A 145 17.00 -11.28 4.39
CA THR A 145 15.90 -10.66 5.13
C THR A 145 14.57 -10.86 4.40
N ALA A 146 14.55 -10.64 3.09
CA ALA A 146 13.36 -10.81 2.27
C ALA A 146 12.89 -12.27 2.28
N LYS A 147 13.80 -13.22 2.11
CA LYS A 147 13.52 -14.66 2.18
C LYS A 147 12.92 -15.06 3.54
N THR A 148 13.56 -14.64 4.62
CA THR A 148 13.09 -14.91 5.99
C THR A 148 11.68 -14.37 6.23
N LEU A 149 11.38 -13.16 5.75
CA LEU A 149 10.05 -12.54 5.89
C LEU A 149 8.99 -13.27 5.07
N LEU A 150 9.31 -13.63 3.83
CA LEU A 150 8.39 -14.33 2.92
C LEU A 150 8.10 -15.75 3.43
N ASP A 151 9.13 -16.48 3.85
CA ASP A 151 8.97 -17.83 4.40
C ASP A 151 8.10 -17.83 5.67
N LYS A 152 8.32 -16.85 6.57
CA LYS A 152 7.46 -16.66 7.75
C LYS A 152 6.02 -16.35 7.38
N ALA A 153 5.81 -15.45 6.41
CA ALA A 153 4.49 -15.05 5.98
C ALA A 153 3.72 -16.20 5.28
N LEU A 154 4.41 -17.00 4.46
CA LEU A 154 3.86 -18.22 3.85
C LEU A 154 3.51 -19.28 4.89
N SER A 155 4.44 -19.58 5.81
CA SER A 155 4.24 -20.58 6.86
C SER A 155 3.11 -20.21 7.81
N ALA A 156 2.93 -18.91 8.09
CA ALA A 156 1.83 -18.40 8.89
C ALA A 156 0.49 -18.33 8.11
N GLY A 157 0.49 -18.63 6.81
CA GLY A 157 -0.70 -18.56 5.95
C GLY A 157 -1.26 -17.14 5.76
N VAL A 158 -0.47 -16.09 6.08
CA VAL A 158 -0.91 -14.70 5.93
C VAL A 158 -0.72 -14.16 4.52
N ILE A 159 0.14 -14.82 3.74
CA ILE A 159 0.20 -14.68 2.29
C ILE A 159 0.08 -16.06 1.63
N ARG A 160 -0.31 -16.07 0.37
CA ARG A 160 -0.33 -17.27 -0.47
C ARG A 160 0.73 -17.16 -1.56
N GLY A 161 1.46 -18.26 -1.79
CA GLY A 161 2.31 -18.48 -2.96
C GLY A 161 1.52 -19.13 -4.11
N ASP A 162 2.16 -19.25 -5.26
CA ASP A 162 1.59 -19.89 -6.45
C ASP A 162 1.88 -21.40 -6.53
N GLY A 163 2.45 -21.96 -5.47
CA GLY A 163 2.78 -23.39 -5.36
C GLY A 163 4.06 -23.83 -6.06
N ARG A 164 4.80 -22.90 -6.71
CA ARG A 164 6.07 -23.23 -7.38
C ARG A 164 7.24 -23.15 -6.40
N PRO A 165 8.25 -24.03 -6.54
CA PRO A 165 9.42 -24.03 -5.65
C PRO A 165 10.23 -22.72 -5.69
N ASP A 166 10.25 -22.04 -6.83
CA ASP A 166 11.00 -20.78 -7.07
C ASP A 166 10.21 -19.51 -6.71
N PHE A 167 9.03 -19.66 -6.08
CA PHE A 167 8.14 -18.54 -5.79
C PHE A 167 8.84 -17.40 -5.04
N VAL A 168 9.56 -17.72 -3.96
CA VAL A 168 10.23 -16.72 -3.12
C VAL A 168 11.31 -15.99 -3.91
N ASP A 169 12.12 -16.71 -4.69
CA ASP A 169 13.18 -16.12 -5.50
C ASP A 169 12.63 -15.19 -6.59
N ARG A 170 11.49 -15.53 -7.18
CA ARG A 170 10.79 -14.67 -8.15
C ARG A 170 10.26 -13.40 -7.49
N VAL A 171 9.66 -13.48 -6.31
CA VAL A 171 9.20 -12.30 -5.57
C VAL A 171 10.38 -11.38 -5.21
N ILE A 172 11.51 -11.94 -4.80
CA ILE A 172 12.73 -11.19 -4.54
C ILE A 172 13.21 -10.50 -5.82
N SER A 173 13.21 -11.20 -6.96
CA SER A 173 13.57 -10.61 -8.25
C SER A 173 12.62 -9.49 -8.68
N GLU A 174 11.30 -9.65 -8.47
CA GLU A 174 10.32 -8.59 -8.69
C GLU A 174 10.62 -7.35 -7.83
N SER A 175 11.05 -7.53 -6.58
CA SER A 175 11.35 -6.42 -5.68
C SER A 175 12.42 -5.48 -6.23
N LEU A 176 13.36 -5.98 -7.05
CA LEU A 176 14.38 -5.19 -7.74
C LEU A 176 13.75 -4.25 -8.78
N TYR A 177 12.75 -4.73 -9.53
CA TYR A 177 12.06 -3.91 -10.52
C TYR A 177 11.18 -2.85 -9.87
N TYR A 178 10.42 -3.22 -8.83
CA TYR A 178 9.52 -2.32 -8.12
C TYR A 178 10.21 -1.43 -7.09
N ALA A 179 11.52 -1.57 -6.87
CA ALA A 179 12.28 -0.80 -5.90
C ALA A 179 12.01 0.71 -6.01
N PRO A 180 11.63 1.41 -4.94
CA PRO A 180 11.38 2.84 -4.97
C PRO A 180 12.55 3.67 -5.49
N SER A 181 13.78 3.20 -5.32
CA SER A 181 14.99 3.84 -5.89
C SER A 181 14.94 4.03 -7.41
N ARG A 182 14.17 3.20 -8.11
CA ARG A 182 13.99 3.31 -9.57
C ARG A 182 12.91 4.32 -9.97
N TRP A 183 11.90 4.50 -9.13
CA TRP A 183 10.65 5.15 -9.51
C TRP A 183 10.39 6.47 -8.80
N ILE A 184 10.99 6.69 -7.62
CA ILE A 184 10.69 7.83 -6.75
C ILE A 184 10.87 9.19 -7.44
N ARG A 185 11.90 9.32 -8.27
CA ARG A 185 12.16 10.55 -9.03
C ARG A 185 11.07 10.82 -10.08
N SER A 186 10.47 9.76 -10.64
CA SER A 186 9.41 9.85 -11.66
C SER A 186 8.04 10.18 -11.07
N VAL A 187 7.91 10.27 -9.74
CA VAL A 187 6.72 10.84 -9.07
C VAL A 187 6.63 12.36 -9.27
N ALA A 188 7.60 12.96 -9.95
CA ALA A 188 7.72 14.40 -10.20
C ALA A 188 6.38 15.09 -10.52
N SER A 189 6.22 16.34 -10.03
CA SER A 189 5.00 17.15 -10.08
C SER A 189 3.80 16.66 -9.26
N LYS A 190 3.86 15.48 -8.66
CA LYS A 190 2.83 14.97 -7.76
C LYS A 190 3.32 15.08 -6.31
N PRO A 191 2.49 15.60 -5.37
CA PRO A 191 2.89 15.65 -3.97
C PRO A 191 3.17 14.25 -3.41
N ILE A 192 4.32 14.13 -2.75
CA ILE A 192 4.69 12.93 -2.02
C ILE A 192 4.94 13.25 -0.55
N ILE A 193 4.36 12.43 0.33
CA ILE A 193 4.67 12.43 1.76
C ILE A 193 5.40 11.13 2.10
N ILE A 194 6.56 11.24 2.72
CA ILE A 194 7.32 10.10 3.23
C ILE A 194 7.18 10.10 4.75
N ALA A 195 6.49 9.09 5.27
CA ALA A 195 6.24 8.91 6.70
C ALA A 195 7.03 7.70 7.22
N HIS A 196 7.78 7.85 8.32
CA HIS A 196 8.61 6.77 8.84
C HIS A 196 8.77 6.83 10.36
N GLY A 197 8.91 5.66 10.98
CA GLY A 197 9.22 5.52 12.39
C GLY A 197 10.73 5.62 12.64
N ARG A 198 11.16 6.47 13.59
CA ARG A 198 12.59 6.56 13.96
C ARG A 198 13.12 5.27 14.58
N LEU A 199 12.23 4.49 15.20
CA LEU A 199 12.53 3.23 15.89
C LEU A 199 12.18 2.01 15.03
N ASP A 200 12.09 2.17 13.70
CA ASP A 200 11.79 1.08 12.79
C ASP A 200 12.97 0.08 12.73
N GLU A 201 12.71 -1.12 13.23
CA GLU A 201 13.69 -2.20 13.32
C GLU A 201 13.77 -3.05 12.04
N LEU A 202 12.76 -2.95 11.16
CA LEU A 202 12.69 -3.72 9.92
C LEU A 202 13.24 -2.95 8.72
N VAL A 203 12.81 -1.69 8.58
CA VAL A 203 13.26 -0.78 7.53
C VAL A 203 13.88 0.44 8.20
N SER A 204 15.20 0.55 8.16
CA SER A 204 15.91 1.65 8.81
C SER A 204 15.37 3.02 8.36
N VAL A 205 15.25 3.97 9.28
CA VAL A 205 14.88 5.36 8.99
C VAL A 205 15.81 6.02 7.94
N LYS A 206 17.02 5.48 7.74
CA LYS A 206 17.92 5.92 6.66
C LYS A 206 17.30 5.74 5.29
N GLU A 207 16.43 4.76 5.10
CA GLU A 207 15.71 4.54 3.85
C GLU A 207 14.72 5.68 3.56
N ALA A 208 14.06 6.23 4.61
CA ALA A 208 13.21 7.41 4.46
C ALA A 208 13.99 8.66 4.03
N TYR A 209 15.18 8.87 4.59
CA TYR A 209 16.05 9.97 4.15
C TYR A 209 16.46 9.80 2.69
N ARG A 210 16.85 8.58 2.26
CA ARG A 210 17.20 8.29 0.87
C ARG A 210 16.02 8.51 -0.09
N LEU A 211 14.80 8.10 0.31
CA LEU A 211 13.56 8.38 -0.43
C LEU A 211 13.34 9.88 -0.58
N PHE A 212 13.48 10.62 0.53
CA PHE A 212 13.25 12.05 0.53
C PHE A 212 14.27 12.80 -0.33
N GLU A 213 15.54 12.45 -0.25
CA GLU A 213 16.59 13.05 -1.08
C GLU A 213 16.35 12.81 -2.57
N ALA A 214 15.96 11.57 -2.94
CA ALA A 214 15.72 11.20 -4.34
C ALA A 214 14.40 11.72 -4.92
N ALA A 215 13.41 11.99 -4.08
CA ALA A 215 12.09 12.48 -4.52
C ALA A 215 12.18 13.89 -5.08
N ALA A 216 11.41 14.14 -6.17
CA ALA A 216 11.21 15.50 -6.69
C ALA A 216 10.18 16.28 -5.85
N GLU A 217 10.19 17.61 -5.98
CA GLU A 217 9.15 18.47 -5.38
C GLU A 217 7.79 18.30 -6.11
N PRO A 218 6.67 18.53 -5.39
CA PRO A 218 6.56 18.87 -3.97
C PRO A 218 6.64 17.62 -3.06
N LYS A 219 7.49 17.68 -2.03
CA LYS A 219 7.71 16.57 -1.10
C LYS A 219 7.68 17.01 0.36
N LYS A 220 7.30 16.09 1.25
CA LYS A 220 7.32 16.29 2.70
C LYS A 220 7.77 15.01 3.41
N MET A 221 8.55 15.16 4.47
CA MET A 221 8.93 14.06 5.35
C MET A 221 8.27 14.22 6.72
N LEU A 222 7.75 13.13 7.25
CA LEU A 222 7.16 13.03 8.58
C LEU A 222 7.86 11.89 9.32
N LEU A 223 8.51 12.19 10.44
CA LEU A 223 9.18 11.21 11.28
C LEU A 223 8.48 11.12 12.64
N PHE A 224 8.20 9.89 13.07
CA PHE A 224 7.50 9.58 14.30
C PHE A 224 8.42 8.79 15.25
N ASP A 225 8.26 8.98 16.55
CA ASP A 225 8.92 8.15 17.56
C ASP A 225 8.15 6.82 17.72
N ALA A 226 8.21 6.01 16.68
CA ALA A 226 7.44 4.79 16.50
C ALA A 226 8.26 3.73 15.74
N GLY A 227 7.85 2.47 15.85
CA GLY A 227 8.42 1.36 15.07
C GLY A 227 7.88 1.26 13.65
N HIS A 228 8.08 0.10 13.00
CA HIS A 228 7.73 -0.15 11.59
C HIS A 228 6.25 0.12 11.26
N ARG A 229 5.34 -0.10 12.20
CA ARG A 229 3.89 0.09 12.00
C ARG A 229 3.39 1.49 12.34
N LEU A 230 4.27 2.43 12.63
CA LEU A 230 3.97 3.82 13.04
C LEU A 230 3.05 3.90 14.27
N ARG A 231 3.30 3.04 15.26
CA ARG A 231 2.60 2.96 16.55
C ARG A 231 3.60 2.97 17.69
#